data_8e6ae9476db225d368745c990fa56b78
#
_entry.id   8e6ae9476db225d368745c990fa56b78
#
_cell.length_a   1.000
_cell.length_b   1.000
_cell.length_c   1.000
_cell.angle_alpha   90.00
_cell.angle_beta   90.00
_cell.angle_gamma   90.00
#
_symmetry.space_group_name_H-M   'P 1'
#
loop_
_entity.id
_entity.type
_entity.pdbx_description
1 polymer ?
#
loop_
_entity_poly.entity_id
_entity_poly.type
_entity_poly.pdbx_seq_one_letter_code
_entity_poly.pdbx_strand_id
1 'polypeptide(L)'
;DSSGYKRPAIYIDVEGDEWEETIDRSDALVKDCTLSSKEIVDKIAAAGIVGLGGATFPTQVKLMPPPGSKAEIIIINAVECEPYLTSDHSLMMEKGEQILVGVTLLMKAVNVNKAVIGIENNKPDAIAHLTKLAAAYPGIEIMPLKVQYPQGGEKQLIDAVIRRQVKSGALPISAGAVVQNVGTAYAVYEAVQKNKPLFERVVTVTG
;
A
#
# COMPACT_ATOMS: atom_id res chain seq x y z
N ASP A 1 -1.08 -3.28 26.70
CA ASP A 1 -1.15 -2.24 25.71
C ASP A 1 -1.39 -0.87 26.37
N SER A 2 -1.42 0.19 25.60
CA SER A 2 -1.66 1.56 26.08
C SER A 2 -3.01 1.76 26.77
N SER A 3 -3.97 0.84 26.62
CA SER A 3 -5.27 0.88 27.30
C SER A 3 -5.21 0.42 28.75
N GLY A 4 -4.10 -0.17 29.18
CA GLY A 4 -3.95 -0.76 30.52
C GLY A 4 -4.66 -2.10 30.74
N TYR A 5 -5.39 -2.61 29.73
CA TYR A 5 -6.07 -3.90 29.82
C TYR A 5 -5.16 -5.04 29.38
N LYS A 6 -5.23 -6.17 30.11
CA LYS A 6 -4.55 -7.40 29.70
C LYS A 6 -5.19 -7.97 28.43
N ARG A 7 -4.37 -8.30 27.46
CA ARG A 7 -4.80 -8.97 26.22
C ARG A 7 -3.92 -10.20 25.95
N PRO A 8 -4.45 -11.22 25.27
CA PRO A 8 -3.60 -12.32 24.79
C PRO A 8 -2.47 -11.77 23.91
N ALA A 9 -1.27 -12.28 24.12
CA ALA A 9 -0.09 -11.92 23.33
C ALA A 9 0.73 -13.18 23.06
N ILE A 10 1.45 -13.17 21.94
CA ILE A 10 2.44 -14.19 21.60
C ILE A 10 3.79 -13.54 21.78
N TYR A 11 4.65 -14.19 22.56
CA TYR A 11 6.06 -13.84 22.71
C TYR A 11 6.86 -14.73 21.80
N ILE A 12 7.70 -14.13 20.97
CA ILE A 12 8.58 -14.85 20.05
C ILE A 12 10.01 -14.45 20.39
N ASP A 13 10.79 -15.41 20.87
CA ASP A 13 12.22 -15.23 21.07
C ASP A 13 12.92 -15.66 19.78
N VAL A 14 13.68 -14.75 19.18
CA VAL A 14 14.43 -15.00 17.94
C VAL A 14 15.84 -15.38 18.30
N GLU A 15 16.28 -16.55 17.83
CA GLU A 15 17.64 -17.05 17.99
C GLU A 15 18.37 -17.01 16.65
N GLY A 16 19.55 -16.36 16.61
CA GLY A 16 20.38 -16.24 15.39
C GLY A 16 19.84 -15.23 14.37
N ASP A 17 20.51 -15.16 13.22
CA ASP A 17 20.21 -14.28 12.09
C ASP A 17 19.91 -15.06 10.80
N GLU A 18 19.49 -16.30 10.92
CA GLU A 18 19.19 -17.15 9.79
C GLU A 18 17.84 -16.80 9.18
N TRP A 19 17.81 -16.74 7.86
CA TRP A 19 16.62 -16.46 7.09
C TRP A 19 16.17 -17.71 6.34
N GLU A 20 14.88 -17.80 6.08
CA GLU A 20 14.39 -18.84 5.16
C GLU A 20 15.02 -18.67 3.77
N GLU A 21 15.52 -19.78 3.20
CA GLU A 21 16.21 -19.80 1.90
C GLU A 21 15.36 -19.27 0.73
N THR A 22 14.04 -19.31 0.87
CA THR A 22 13.09 -18.84 -0.14
C THR A 22 12.99 -17.32 -0.22
N ILE A 23 13.49 -16.59 0.78
CA ILE A 23 13.43 -15.13 0.84
C ILE A 23 14.58 -14.54 0.03
N ASP A 24 14.25 -13.79 -1.02
CA ASP A 24 15.24 -13.04 -1.79
C ASP A 24 15.65 -11.75 -1.05
N ARG A 25 16.87 -11.75 -0.49
CA ARG A 25 17.49 -10.64 0.22
C ARG A 25 18.30 -9.70 -0.67
N SER A 26 18.36 -9.96 -1.97
CA SER A 26 19.12 -9.12 -2.90
C SER A 26 18.47 -7.75 -3.09
N ASP A 27 19.25 -6.73 -3.44
CA ASP A 27 18.75 -5.42 -3.81
C ASP A 27 18.20 -5.36 -5.26
N ALA A 28 18.25 -6.49 -5.99
CA ALA A 28 17.79 -6.55 -7.37
C ALA A 28 16.29 -6.25 -7.48
N LEU A 29 15.93 -5.31 -8.35
CA LEU A 29 14.53 -5.01 -8.65
C LEU A 29 13.93 -6.09 -9.55
N VAL A 30 12.89 -6.77 -9.08
CA VAL A 30 12.15 -7.77 -9.84
C VAL A 30 10.85 -7.15 -10.35
N LYS A 31 10.76 -6.88 -11.66
CA LYS A 31 9.59 -6.21 -12.29
C LYS A 31 8.55 -7.19 -12.80
N ASP A 32 9.01 -8.30 -13.39
CA ASP A 32 8.12 -9.24 -14.05
C ASP A 32 7.38 -10.13 -13.04
N CYS A 33 6.09 -10.31 -13.28
CA CYS A 33 5.26 -11.20 -12.49
C CYS A 33 4.38 -12.07 -13.40
N THR A 34 4.64 -13.37 -13.40
CA THR A 34 3.88 -14.36 -14.20
C THR A 34 2.66 -14.90 -13.46
N LEU A 35 2.54 -14.63 -12.14
CA LEU A 35 1.45 -15.13 -11.30
C LEU A 35 0.09 -14.59 -11.77
N SER A 36 -0.94 -15.41 -11.64
CA SER A 36 -2.34 -15.00 -11.82
C SER A 36 -2.80 -14.07 -10.70
N SER A 37 -3.93 -13.40 -10.90
CA SER A 37 -4.56 -12.56 -9.87
C SER A 37 -4.79 -13.32 -8.57
N LYS A 38 -5.27 -14.57 -8.65
CA LYS A 38 -5.50 -15.41 -7.48
C LYS A 38 -4.21 -15.74 -6.73
N GLU A 39 -3.16 -16.15 -7.45
CA GLU A 39 -1.86 -16.48 -6.84
C GLU A 39 -1.23 -15.28 -6.14
N ILE A 40 -1.39 -14.06 -6.70
CA ILE A 40 -0.95 -12.82 -6.06
C ILE A 40 -1.70 -12.61 -4.73
N VAL A 41 -3.03 -12.74 -4.72
CA VAL A 41 -3.84 -12.60 -3.50
C VAL A 41 -3.48 -13.66 -2.46
N ASP A 42 -3.28 -14.91 -2.88
CA ASP A 42 -2.88 -16.01 -2.00
C ASP A 42 -1.49 -15.75 -1.37
N LYS A 43 -0.51 -15.24 -2.13
CA LYS A 43 0.79 -14.84 -1.60
C LYS A 43 0.70 -13.68 -0.60
N ILE A 44 -0.10 -12.66 -0.91
CA ILE A 44 -0.35 -11.52 -0.01
C ILE A 44 -0.94 -12.02 1.32
N ALA A 45 -1.89 -12.96 1.26
CA ALA A 45 -2.50 -13.56 2.45
C ALA A 45 -1.48 -14.37 3.26
N ALA A 46 -0.70 -15.25 2.60
CA ALA A 46 0.30 -16.10 3.23
C ALA A 46 1.43 -15.27 3.89
N ALA A 47 1.82 -14.14 3.28
CA ALA A 47 2.82 -13.23 3.81
C ALA A 47 2.30 -12.32 4.94
N GLY A 48 1.03 -12.42 5.32
CA GLY A 48 0.43 -11.63 6.39
C GLY A 48 0.32 -10.13 6.10
N ILE A 49 0.20 -9.73 4.84
CA ILE A 49 0.18 -8.31 4.47
C ILE A 49 -1.11 -7.65 4.96
N VAL A 50 -0.95 -6.62 5.75
CA VAL A 50 -2.04 -5.78 6.28
C VAL A 50 -1.87 -4.32 5.85
N GLY A 51 -2.94 -3.54 5.98
CA GLY A 51 -2.90 -2.10 5.71
C GLY A 51 -1.98 -1.37 6.66
N LEU A 52 -0.96 -0.70 6.13
CA LEU A 52 0.04 0.03 6.91
C LEU A 52 -0.33 1.52 7.14
N GLY A 53 -1.51 1.95 6.73
CA GLY A 53 -2.03 3.30 6.96
C GLY A 53 -2.75 3.50 8.30
N GLY A 54 -2.67 2.54 9.24
CA GLY A 54 -3.19 2.68 10.61
C GLY A 54 -4.15 1.58 11.07
N ALA A 55 -5.12 1.18 10.25
CA ALA A 55 -6.17 0.22 10.67
C ALA A 55 -5.74 -1.25 10.68
N THR A 56 -4.59 -1.60 10.13
CA THR A 56 -4.07 -2.98 10.01
C THR A 56 -5.08 -3.98 9.42
N PHE A 57 -5.95 -3.50 8.53
CA PHE A 57 -6.94 -4.35 7.87
C PHE A 57 -6.27 -5.30 6.87
N PRO A 58 -6.65 -6.59 6.83
CA PRO A 58 -6.02 -7.56 5.93
C PRO A 58 -6.12 -7.16 4.47
N THR A 59 -4.96 -7.04 3.79
CA THR A 59 -4.90 -6.52 2.41
C THR A 59 -5.63 -7.43 1.43
N GLN A 60 -5.50 -8.77 1.57
CA GLN A 60 -6.17 -9.72 0.70
C GLN A 60 -7.70 -9.56 0.69
N VAL A 61 -8.30 -9.15 1.83
CA VAL A 61 -9.76 -8.95 1.90
C VAL A 61 -10.20 -7.79 1.02
N LYS A 62 -9.42 -6.69 0.98
CA LYS A 62 -9.69 -5.56 0.08
C LYS A 62 -9.54 -5.92 -1.40
N LEU A 63 -8.72 -6.93 -1.71
CA LEU A 63 -8.47 -7.40 -3.08
C LEU A 63 -9.49 -8.45 -3.57
N MET A 64 -10.42 -8.85 -2.72
CA MET A 64 -11.51 -9.78 -3.05
C MET A 64 -12.86 -9.05 -2.94
N PRO A 65 -13.25 -8.26 -3.97
CA PRO A 65 -14.52 -7.56 -3.96
C PRO A 65 -15.70 -8.49 -3.71
N PRO A 66 -16.70 -8.07 -2.92
CA PRO A 66 -17.92 -8.86 -2.72
C PRO A 66 -18.64 -9.15 -4.04
N PRO A 67 -19.42 -10.24 -4.13
CA PRO A 67 -20.23 -10.56 -5.30
C PRO A 67 -21.08 -9.37 -5.74
N GLY A 68 -21.09 -9.07 -7.04
CA GLY A 68 -21.80 -7.93 -7.61
C GLY A 68 -21.06 -6.58 -7.52
N SER A 69 -19.92 -6.53 -6.85
CA SER A 69 -19.02 -5.35 -6.85
C SER A 69 -17.86 -5.55 -7.80
N LYS A 70 -17.38 -4.48 -8.41
CA LYS A 70 -16.22 -4.50 -9.32
C LYS A 70 -15.29 -3.33 -9.00
N ALA A 71 -14.00 -3.64 -8.87
CA ALA A 71 -12.98 -2.61 -8.83
C ALA A 71 -12.81 -1.98 -10.23
N GLU A 72 -12.64 -0.67 -10.27
CA GLU A 72 -12.35 0.10 -11.49
C GLU A 72 -10.96 0.75 -11.41
N ILE A 73 -10.49 1.02 -10.19
CA ILE A 73 -9.25 1.73 -9.94
C ILE A 73 -8.61 1.34 -8.61
N ILE A 74 -7.27 1.30 -8.61
CA ILE A 74 -6.48 1.31 -7.37
C ILE A 74 -6.15 2.76 -7.00
N ILE A 75 -6.37 3.14 -5.74
CA ILE A 75 -5.90 4.41 -5.21
C ILE A 75 -4.84 4.13 -4.15
N ILE A 76 -3.65 4.64 -4.35
CA ILE A 76 -2.57 4.56 -3.37
C ILE A 76 -2.55 5.83 -2.54
N ASN A 77 -2.75 5.65 -1.26
CA ASN A 77 -2.67 6.70 -0.26
C ASN A 77 -1.20 6.92 0.13
N ALA A 78 -0.61 7.99 -0.39
CA ALA A 78 0.71 8.49 -0.05
C ALA A 78 0.63 9.93 0.49
N VAL A 79 -0.50 10.26 1.11
CA VAL A 79 -0.81 11.61 1.59
C VAL A 79 0.03 11.95 2.82
N GLU A 80 0.06 11.05 3.83
CA GLU A 80 0.79 11.25 5.09
C GLU A 80 0.46 12.61 5.73
N CYS A 81 -0.86 12.83 5.98
CA CYS A 81 -1.37 14.12 6.46
C CYS A 81 -1.20 14.35 7.97
N GLU A 82 -0.80 13.35 8.75
CA GLU A 82 -0.53 13.51 10.18
C GLU A 82 0.74 14.33 10.39
N PRO A 83 0.70 15.35 11.27
CA PRO A 83 1.88 16.16 11.57
C PRO A 83 3.09 15.32 12.02
N TYR A 84 4.27 15.71 11.56
CA TYR A 84 5.57 15.09 11.88
C TYR A 84 5.81 13.68 11.34
N LEU A 85 4.85 13.02 10.70
CA LEU A 85 5.10 11.75 10.02
C LEU A 85 5.94 11.95 8.76
N THR A 86 6.93 11.06 8.57
CA THR A 86 7.86 11.08 7.42
C THR A 86 8.21 9.70 6.90
N SER A 87 7.58 8.66 7.42
CA SER A 87 7.86 7.27 7.05
C SER A 87 7.46 6.96 5.60
N ASP A 88 6.28 7.39 5.17
CA ASP A 88 5.82 7.17 3.80
C ASP A 88 6.61 8.04 2.80
N HIS A 89 6.96 9.29 3.19
CA HIS A 89 7.80 10.16 2.37
C HIS A 89 9.19 9.54 2.13
N SER A 90 9.88 9.11 3.19
CA SER A 90 11.19 8.45 3.09
C SER A 90 11.11 7.20 2.21
N LEU A 91 10.06 6.39 2.40
CA LEU A 91 9.85 5.18 1.63
C LEU A 91 9.65 5.46 0.14
N MET A 92 8.89 6.51 -0.21
CA MET A 92 8.71 6.94 -1.60
C MET A 92 10.03 7.35 -2.26
N MET A 93 10.91 8.04 -1.52
CA MET A 93 12.20 8.48 -2.03
C MET A 93 13.20 7.33 -2.20
N GLU A 94 13.21 6.38 -1.28
CA GLU A 94 14.20 5.28 -1.25
C GLU A 94 13.76 4.05 -2.06
N LYS A 95 12.45 3.75 -2.10
CA LYS A 95 11.88 2.52 -2.66
C LYS A 95 10.85 2.78 -3.76
N GLY A 96 10.97 3.91 -4.47
CA GLY A 96 9.99 4.35 -5.47
C GLY A 96 9.69 3.31 -6.55
N GLU A 97 10.70 2.64 -7.13
CA GLU A 97 10.47 1.61 -8.15
C GLU A 97 9.77 0.37 -7.59
N GLN A 98 10.18 -0.08 -6.40
CA GLN A 98 9.55 -1.22 -5.72
C GLN A 98 8.07 -0.93 -5.41
N ILE A 99 7.75 0.30 -4.97
CA ILE A 99 6.38 0.76 -4.77
C ILE A 99 5.58 0.65 -6.06
N LEU A 100 6.12 1.16 -7.18
CA LEU A 100 5.42 1.12 -8.47
C LEU A 100 5.18 -0.32 -8.95
N VAL A 101 6.14 -1.23 -8.78
CA VAL A 101 5.91 -2.66 -9.03
C VAL A 101 4.81 -3.20 -8.11
N GLY A 102 4.84 -2.89 -6.82
CA GLY A 102 3.78 -3.26 -5.88
C GLY A 102 2.39 -2.78 -6.32
N VAL A 103 2.31 -1.55 -6.86
CA VAL A 103 1.07 -1.01 -7.43
C VAL A 103 0.62 -1.82 -8.66
N THR A 104 1.53 -2.21 -9.56
CA THR A 104 1.17 -3.06 -10.71
C THR A 104 0.66 -4.43 -10.27
N LEU A 105 1.22 -5.00 -9.20
CA LEU A 105 0.75 -6.26 -8.61
C LEU A 105 -0.65 -6.10 -8.03
N LEU A 106 -0.93 -5.01 -7.32
CA LEU A 106 -2.27 -4.69 -6.82
C LEU A 106 -3.28 -4.50 -7.95
N MET A 107 -2.91 -3.79 -9.04
CA MET A 107 -3.74 -3.65 -10.23
C MET A 107 -4.07 -5.01 -10.85
N LYS A 108 -3.06 -5.88 -10.98
CA LYS A 108 -3.23 -7.24 -11.51
C LYS A 108 -4.12 -8.11 -10.61
N ALA A 109 -3.97 -7.99 -9.29
CA ALA A 109 -4.75 -8.74 -8.30
C ALA A 109 -6.26 -8.50 -8.43
N VAL A 110 -6.68 -7.24 -8.69
CA VAL A 110 -8.11 -6.88 -8.85
C VAL A 110 -8.54 -6.70 -10.30
N ASN A 111 -7.65 -7.00 -11.25
CA ASN A 111 -7.88 -6.92 -12.70
C ASN A 111 -8.34 -5.53 -13.18
N VAL A 112 -7.59 -4.49 -12.80
CA VAL A 112 -7.79 -3.13 -13.26
C VAL A 112 -6.56 -2.62 -14.00
N ASN A 113 -6.75 -1.64 -14.89
CA ASN A 113 -5.69 -1.06 -15.72
C ASN A 113 -5.32 0.37 -15.30
N LYS A 114 -5.87 0.85 -14.17
CA LYS A 114 -5.63 2.21 -13.69
C LYS A 114 -5.33 2.24 -12.21
N ALA A 115 -4.30 2.99 -11.84
CA ALA A 115 -4.00 3.36 -10.46
C ALA A 115 -3.65 4.85 -10.37
N VAL A 116 -3.96 5.45 -9.22
CA VAL A 116 -3.57 6.82 -8.89
C VAL A 116 -2.87 6.81 -7.54
N ILE A 117 -1.69 7.42 -7.48
CA ILE A 117 -0.96 7.65 -6.23
C ILE A 117 -1.20 9.10 -5.81
N GLY A 118 -1.97 9.31 -4.73
CA GLY A 118 -2.25 10.63 -4.18
C GLY A 118 -1.18 11.06 -3.20
N ILE A 119 -0.53 12.21 -3.44
CA ILE A 119 0.56 12.76 -2.62
C ILE A 119 0.21 14.21 -2.30
N GLU A 120 0.37 14.66 -1.04
CA GLU A 120 0.20 16.07 -0.72
C GLU A 120 1.26 16.95 -1.38
N ASN A 121 0.85 18.14 -1.85
CA ASN A 121 1.69 19.06 -2.61
C ASN A 121 2.80 19.76 -1.78
N ASN A 122 2.86 19.49 -0.47
CA ASN A 122 3.99 19.84 0.39
C ASN A 122 5.20 18.87 0.26
N LYS A 123 5.10 17.85 -0.60
CA LYS A 123 6.16 16.86 -0.89
C LYS A 123 6.55 16.91 -2.38
N PRO A 124 7.06 18.09 -2.87
CA PRO A 124 7.35 18.28 -4.29
C PRO A 124 8.46 17.37 -4.82
N ASP A 125 9.39 16.98 -3.98
CA ASP A 125 10.47 16.03 -4.25
C ASP A 125 9.93 14.63 -4.54
N ALA A 126 9.06 14.09 -3.68
CA ALA A 126 8.42 12.79 -3.86
C ALA A 126 7.51 12.78 -5.10
N ILE A 127 6.75 13.86 -5.34
CA ILE A 127 5.92 14.02 -6.54
C ILE A 127 6.79 13.95 -7.80
N ALA A 128 7.86 14.74 -7.86
CA ALA A 128 8.75 14.77 -9.02
C ALA A 128 9.45 13.42 -9.23
N HIS A 129 9.94 12.81 -8.14
CA HIS A 129 10.61 11.51 -8.17
C HIS A 129 9.69 10.41 -8.70
N LEU A 130 8.53 10.23 -8.08
CA LEU A 130 7.59 9.19 -8.50
C LEU A 130 6.97 9.45 -9.88
N THR A 131 6.75 10.71 -10.28
CA THR A 131 6.27 11.05 -11.64
C THR A 131 7.29 10.61 -12.68
N LYS A 132 8.58 10.85 -12.44
CA LYS A 132 9.65 10.40 -13.35
C LYS A 132 9.69 8.87 -13.47
N LEU A 133 9.60 8.16 -12.36
CA LEU A 133 9.61 6.70 -12.35
C LEU A 133 8.35 6.10 -12.97
N ALA A 134 7.17 6.67 -12.67
CA ALA A 134 5.88 6.20 -13.16
C ALA A 134 5.75 6.24 -14.69
N ALA A 135 6.56 7.03 -15.39
CA ALA A 135 6.60 7.05 -16.87
C ALA A 135 6.89 5.67 -17.49
N ALA A 136 7.55 4.77 -16.75
CA ALA A 136 7.82 3.39 -17.17
C ALA A 136 6.71 2.38 -16.79
N TYR A 137 5.66 2.83 -16.09
CA TYR A 137 4.59 1.97 -15.55
C TYR A 137 3.21 2.42 -16.09
N PRO A 138 2.76 1.86 -17.23
CA PRO A 138 1.49 2.26 -17.85
C PRO A 138 0.31 2.11 -16.90
N GLY A 139 -0.58 3.10 -16.90
CA GLY A 139 -1.78 3.12 -16.08
C GLY A 139 -1.60 3.64 -14.66
N ILE A 140 -0.39 4.01 -14.25
CA ILE A 140 -0.13 4.64 -12.95
C ILE A 140 0.03 6.15 -13.13
N GLU A 141 -0.78 6.92 -12.40
CA GLU A 141 -0.78 8.38 -12.39
C GLU A 141 -0.36 8.90 -11.00
N ILE A 142 0.50 9.92 -10.95
CA ILE A 142 0.81 10.63 -9.71
C ILE A 142 -0.05 11.88 -9.64
N MET A 143 -0.83 12.00 -8.57
CA MET A 143 -1.76 13.10 -8.39
C MET A 143 -1.37 13.96 -7.18
N PRO A 144 -0.91 15.20 -7.40
CA PRO A 144 -0.72 16.16 -6.32
C PRO A 144 -2.06 16.52 -5.68
N LEU A 145 -2.13 16.43 -4.36
CA LEU A 145 -3.31 16.77 -3.57
C LEU A 145 -3.05 17.98 -2.69
N LYS A 146 -4.12 18.70 -2.37
CA LYS A 146 -4.03 19.86 -1.46
C LYS A 146 -3.68 19.36 -0.05
N VAL A 147 -2.75 20.07 0.63
CA VAL A 147 -2.50 19.87 2.06
C VAL A 147 -3.74 20.22 2.86
N GLN A 148 -4.32 19.22 3.48
CA GLN A 148 -5.56 19.37 4.25
C GLN A 148 -5.75 18.18 5.17
N TYR A 149 -5.99 18.40 6.45
CA TYR A 149 -6.34 17.33 7.37
C TYR A 149 -7.86 17.10 7.39
N PRO A 150 -8.38 15.86 7.30
CA PRO A 150 -7.68 14.59 7.08
C PRO A 150 -7.71 14.13 5.60
N GLN A 151 -6.90 14.71 4.73
CA GLN A 151 -6.86 14.40 3.29
C GLN A 151 -6.57 12.90 3.02
N GLY A 152 -5.81 12.24 3.89
CA GLY A 152 -5.53 10.80 3.83
C GLY A 152 -6.68 9.91 4.31
N GLY A 153 -7.76 10.48 4.82
CA GLY A 153 -8.96 9.72 5.14
C GLY A 153 -9.50 9.02 3.88
N GLU A 154 -9.77 7.72 3.96
CA GLU A 154 -10.06 6.89 2.78
C GLU A 154 -11.18 7.44 1.90
N LYS A 155 -12.27 7.93 2.50
CA LYS A 155 -13.41 8.50 1.76
C LYS A 155 -13.11 9.87 1.16
N GLN A 156 -12.36 10.71 1.89
CA GLN A 156 -11.91 12.01 1.41
C GLN A 156 -10.95 11.85 0.23
N LEU A 157 -10.03 10.89 0.32
CA LEU A 157 -9.10 10.59 -0.76
C LEU A 157 -9.83 10.09 -2.02
N ILE A 158 -10.81 9.22 -1.88
CA ILE A 158 -11.63 8.75 -3.01
C ILE A 158 -12.33 9.94 -3.70
N ASP A 159 -12.97 10.81 -2.93
CA ASP A 159 -13.64 12.01 -3.50
C ASP A 159 -12.64 12.95 -4.18
N ALA A 160 -11.47 13.17 -3.56
CA ALA A 160 -10.43 14.01 -4.14
C ALA A 160 -9.90 13.47 -5.47
N VAL A 161 -9.73 12.14 -5.59
CA VAL A 161 -9.10 11.49 -6.75
C VAL A 161 -10.09 11.22 -7.88
N ILE A 162 -11.27 10.67 -7.59
CA ILE A 162 -12.21 10.23 -8.63
C ILE A 162 -13.56 10.95 -8.60
N ARG A 163 -13.74 11.93 -7.71
CA ARG A 163 -14.98 12.72 -7.59
C ARG A 163 -16.22 11.86 -7.34
N ARG A 164 -16.06 10.76 -6.60
CA ARG A 164 -17.15 9.88 -6.19
C ARG A 164 -17.25 9.86 -4.68
N GLN A 165 -18.47 9.93 -4.16
CA GLN A 165 -18.71 9.90 -2.72
C GLN A 165 -19.06 8.50 -2.25
N VAL A 166 -18.41 8.07 -1.17
CA VAL A 166 -18.72 6.83 -0.45
C VAL A 166 -19.69 7.15 0.67
N LYS A 167 -20.93 6.66 0.59
CA LYS A 167 -21.97 6.87 1.61
C LYS A 167 -21.50 6.42 3.00
N SER A 168 -22.13 6.98 4.05
CA SER A 168 -21.88 6.50 5.42
C SER A 168 -22.21 5.02 5.54
N GLY A 169 -21.32 4.24 6.20
CA GLY A 169 -21.45 2.80 6.31
C GLY A 169 -21.07 1.99 5.05
N ALA A 170 -20.95 2.61 3.87
CA ALA A 170 -20.53 1.92 2.66
C ALA A 170 -19.00 1.74 2.58
N LEU A 171 -18.58 0.71 1.85
CA LEU A 171 -17.17 0.41 1.59
C LEU A 171 -16.67 1.17 0.34
N PRO A 172 -15.36 1.45 0.23
CA PRO A 172 -14.71 2.07 -0.93
C PRO A 172 -15.07 1.44 -2.27
N ILE A 173 -15.22 0.13 -2.30
CA ILE A 173 -15.58 -0.62 -3.50
C ILE A 173 -16.96 -0.20 -4.08
N SER A 174 -17.86 0.38 -3.27
CA SER A 174 -19.13 0.94 -3.77
C SER A 174 -18.94 2.13 -4.72
N ALA A 175 -17.78 2.79 -4.63
CA ALA A 175 -17.33 3.83 -5.56
C ALA A 175 -16.40 3.30 -6.67
N GLY A 176 -16.24 1.96 -6.77
CA GLY A 176 -15.32 1.33 -7.73
C GLY A 176 -13.84 1.40 -7.33
N ALA A 177 -13.53 1.85 -6.13
CA ALA A 177 -12.15 2.06 -5.69
C ALA A 177 -11.68 0.99 -4.69
N VAL A 178 -10.43 0.57 -4.85
CA VAL A 178 -9.68 -0.16 -3.81
C VAL A 178 -8.54 0.75 -3.36
N VAL A 179 -8.52 1.07 -2.06
CA VAL A 179 -7.53 1.98 -1.48
C VAL A 179 -6.51 1.21 -0.69
N GLN A 180 -5.23 1.48 -0.93
CA GLN A 180 -4.10 0.91 -0.20
C GLN A 180 -3.11 2.02 0.20
N ASN A 181 -2.43 1.87 1.33
CA ASN A 181 -1.35 2.78 1.71
C ASN A 181 -0.09 2.51 0.87
N VAL A 182 0.77 3.50 0.68
CA VAL A 182 2.01 3.39 -0.11
C VAL A 182 2.97 2.37 0.49
N GLY A 183 3.10 2.30 1.81
CA GLY A 183 3.91 1.27 2.49
C GLY A 183 3.33 -0.13 2.30
N THR A 184 2.00 -0.25 2.22
CA THR A 184 1.35 -1.53 1.88
C THR A 184 1.70 -1.97 0.46
N ALA A 185 1.76 -1.04 -0.51
CA ALA A 185 2.18 -1.36 -1.87
C ALA A 185 3.63 -1.87 -1.91
N TYR A 186 4.52 -1.27 -1.13
CA TYR A 186 5.89 -1.76 -0.96
C TYR A 186 5.93 -3.16 -0.34
N ALA A 187 5.17 -3.40 0.74
CA ALA A 187 5.09 -4.71 1.38
C ALA A 187 4.52 -5.79 0.43
N VAL A 188 3.59 -5.44 -0.44
CA VAL A 188 3.09 -6.34 -1.50
C VAL A 188 4.20 -6.70 -2.48
N TYR A 189 5.05 -5.75 -2.88
CA TYR A 189 6.22 -6.03 -3.70
C TYR A 189 7.15 -7.04 -2.99
N GLU A 190 7.49 -6.81 -1.74
CA GLU A 190 8.35 -7.71 -0.98
C GLU A 190 7.75 -9.12 -0.86
N ALA A 191 6.45 -9.22 -0.55
CA ALA A 191 5.77 -10.50 -0.42
C ALA A 191 5.72 -11.29 -1.74
N VAL A 192 5.35 -10.63 -2.83
CA VAL A 192 5.10 -11.31 -4.11
C VAL A 192 6.38 -11.59 -4.87
N GLN A 193 7.31 -10.63 -4.91
CA GLN A 193 8.53 -10.70 -5.71
C GLN A 193 9.74 -11.24 -4.93
N LYS A 194 9.76 -11.03 -3.61
CA LYS A 194 10.90 -11.40 -2.76
C LYS A 194 10.58 -12.54 -1.77
N ASN A 195 9.36 -13.04 -1.77
CA ASN A 195 8.85 -14.02 -0.78
C ASN A 195 9.04 -13.59 0.68
N LYS A 196 9.15 -12.28 0.93
CA LYS A 196 9.39 -11.72 2.25
C LYS A 196 8.07 -11.42 2.96
N PRO A 197 7.74 -12.09 4.07
CA PRO A 197 6.54 -11.79 4.85
C PRO A 197 6.67 -10.45 5.58
N LEU A 198 5.53 -9.92 6.05
CA LEU A 198 5.48 -8.64 6.75
C LEU A 198 5.91 -8.80 8.21
N PHE A 199 7.16 -8.50 8.52
CA PHE A 199 7.71 -8.46 9.89
C PHE A 199 8.54 -7.19 10.16
N GLU A 200 8.75 -6.35 9.14
CA GLU A 200 9.45 -5.08 9.27
C GLU A 200 8.56 -3.90 8.89
N ARG A 201 8.78 -2.76 9.50
CA ARG A 201 8.09 -1.52 9.19
C ARG A 201 8.97 -0.30 9.41
N VAL A 202 8.89 0.65 8.49
CA VAL A 202 9.43 2.01 8.71
C VAL A 202 8.48 2.76 9.65
N VAL A 203 9.04 3.37 10.69
CA VAL A 203 8.29 4.14 11.68
C VAL A 203 8.92 5.52 11.86
N THR A 204 8.10 6.52 12.12
CA THR A 204 8.56 7.83 12.53
C THR A 204 8.61 7.88 14.06
N VAL A 205 9.75 8.27 14.59
CA VAL A 205 9.91 8.59 16.02
C VAL A 205 10.10 10.09 16.14
N THR A 206 9.21 10.74 16.88
CA THR A 206 9.19 12.20 17.04
C THR A 206 8.76 12.56 18.46
N GLY A 207 9.07 13.79 18.90
CA GLY A 207 8.73 14.28 20.22
C GLY A 207 9.35 15.64 20.52
#